data_c7a68eedf1d3e0d5073d7a084790ce6d
#
_entry.id   c7a68eedf1d3e0d5073d7a084790ce6d
#
_cell.length_a   1.000
_cell.length_b   1.000
_cell.length_c   1.000
_cell.angle_alpha   90.00
_cell.angle_beta   90.00
_cell.angle_gamma   90.00
#
_symmetry.space_group_name_H-M   'P 1'
#
loop_
_entity.id
_entity.type
_entity.pdbx_description
1 polymer ?
#
loop_
_entity_poly.entity_id
_entity_poly.type
_entity_poly.pdbx_seq_one_letter_code
_entity_poly.pdbx_strand_id
1 'polypeptide(L)'
;YWMPGLGGKALWENHARNTARVLNAINPHYIRSRPFHAWPGTPMHNAIQMNEYQMLSPDEQLRELKLTIRELDVTAHVCFDHAGNYWKNRHGALLFTHSYEGYKFPQEKQTVLDLIDEGLKAGNQKSTFMRL
;
A
#
# COMPACT_ATOMS: atom_id res chain seq x y z
N TYR A 1 -2.24 -11.86 -0.91
CA TYR A 1 -1.62 -10.59 -1.29
C TYR A 1 -2.68 -9.52 -1.48
N TRP A 2 -2.33 -8.32 -1.13
CA TRP A 2 -3.10 -7.11 -1.35
C TRP A 2 -2.25 -6.15 -2.19
N MET A 3 -2.88 -5.53 -3.19
CA MET A 3 -2.16 -4.71 -4.17
C MET A 3 -2.57 -3.23 -4.09
N PRO A 4 -1.97 -2.44 -3.18
CA PRO A 4 -2.24 -1.01 -3.13
C PRO A 4 -1.96 -0.35 -4.47
N GLY A 5 -2.80 0.63 -4.84
CA GLY A 5 -2.65 1.40 -6.07
C GLY A 5 -3.33 0.83 -7.30
N LEU A 6 -3.83 -0.41 -7.25
CA LEU A 6 -4.42 -1.05 -8.42
C LEU A 6 -5.65 -0.31 -8.95
N GLY A 7 -6.42 0.32 -8.07
CA GLY A 7 -7.60 1.09 -8.48
C GLY A 7 -7.30 2.41 -9.20
N GLY A 8 -6.06 2.88 -9.09
CA GLY A 8 -5.68 4.16 -9.68
C GLY A 8 -6.39 5.35 -9.05
N LYS A 9 -6.25 6.53 -9.69
CA LYS A 9 -6.86 7.76 -9.17
C LYS A 9 -8.38 7.74 -9.18
N ALA A 10 -8.97 7.00 -10.12
CA ALA A 10 -10.42 6.96 -10.27
C ALA A 10 -11.11 6.11 -9.20
N LEU A 11 -10.49 5.01 -8.75
CA LEU A 11 -11.15 3.98 -7.94
C LEU A 11 -10.43 3.67 -6.63
N TRP A 12 -9.49 4.49 -6.19
CA TRP A 12 -8.66 4.17 -5.03
C TRP A 12 -9.48 3.97 -3.74
N GLU A 13 -10.51 4.79 -3.52
CA GLU A 13 -11.34 4.65 -2.33
C GLU A 13 -12.17 3.37 -2.35
N ASN A 14 -12.80 3.07 -3.49
CA ASN A 14 -13.54 1.83 -3.65
C ASN A 14 -12.63 0.62 -3.49
N HIS A 15 -11.44 0.69 -4.07
CA HIS A 15 -10.44 -0.38 -3.95
C HIS A 15 -10.04 -0.59 -2.50
N ALA A 16 -9.75 0.48 -1.77
CA ALA A 16 -9.38 0.40 -0.35
C ALA A 16 -10.48 -0.25 0.50
N ARG A 17 -11.71 0.24 0.37
CA ARG A 17 -12.84 -0.24 1.18
C ARG A 17 -13.23 -1.67 0.83
N ASN A 18 -13.25 -2.01 -0.45
CA ASN A 18 -13.58 -3.36 -0.90
C ASN A 18 -12.51 -4.37 -0.52
N THR A 19 -11.23 -3.98 -0.62
CA THR A 19 -10.11 -4.81 -0.17
C THR A 19 -10.25 -5.12 1.33
N ALA A 20 -10.48 -4.10 2.15
CA ALA A 20 -10.66 -4.29 3.59
C ALA A 20 -11.87 -5.20 3.89
N ARG A 21 -12.98 -5.00 3.19
CA ARG A 21 -14.18 -5.83 3.38
C ARG A 21 -13.90 -7.30 3.09
N VAL A 22 -13.22 -7.60 2.00
CA VAL A 22 -12.87 -8.99 1.63
C VAL A 22 -11.90 -9.59 2.65
N LEU A 23 -10.86 -8.84 3.02
CA LEU A 23 -9.88 -9.32 3.99
C LEU A 23 -10.49 -9.53 5.38
N ASN A 24 -11.42 -8.67 5.79
CA ASN A 24 -12.14 -8.84 7.06
C ASN A 24 -12.99 -10.13 7.03
N ALA A 25 -13.64 -10.41 5.91
CA ALA A 25 -14.46 -11.63 5.77
C ALA A 25 -13.61 -12.90 5.81
N ILE A 26 -12.42 -12.87 5.21
CA ILE A 26 -11.50 -14.02 5.18
C ILE A 26 -10.76 -14.16 6.50
N ASN A 27 -10.32 -13.04 7.07
CA ASN A 27 -9.46 -12.96 8.26
C ASN A 27 -8.28 -13.93 8.17
N PRO A 28 -7.38 -13.79 7.20
CA PRO A 28 -6.26 -14.70 7.01
C PRO A 28 -5.20 -14.52 8.11
N HIS A 29 -4.26 -15.46 8.21
CA HIS A 29 -3.16 -15.36 9.17
C HIS A 29 -2.16 -14.27 8.77
N TYR A 30 -1.93 -14.08 7.47
CA TYR A 30 -0.98 -13.12 6.92
C TYR A 30 -1.61 -12.34 5.78
N ILE A 31 -1.41 -11.03 5.79
CA ILE A 31 -1.79 -10.12 4.71
C ILE A 31 -0.52 -9.42 4.26
N ARG A 32 -0.13 -9.57 2.99
CA ARG A 32 1.10 -8.98 2.48
C ARG A 32 0.78 -7.90 1.46
N SER A 33 1.28 -6.70 1.72
CA SER A 33 1.17 -5.58 0.81
C SER A 33 2.14 -5.76 -0.35
N ARG A 34 1.60 -5.72 -1.57
CA ARG A 34 2.39 -5.79 -2.80
C ARG A 34 1.94 -4.66 -3.73
N PRO A 35 2.50 -3.45 -3.57
CA PRO A 35 2.05 -2.30 -4.34
C PRO A 35 2.05 -2.55 -5.84
N PHE A 36 1.03 -2.02 -6.51
CA PHE A 36 0.87 -2.19 -7.94
C PHE A 36 2.04 -1.56 -8.71
N HIS A 37 2.56 -2.30 -9.67
CA HIS A 37 3.56 -1.83 -10.62
C HIS A 37 3.19 -2.34 -12.02
N ALA A 38 3.14 -1.44 -12.98
CA ALA A 38 2.80 -1.79 -14.36
C ALA A 38 4.08 -2.07 -15.16
N TRP A 39 4.35 -3.33 -15.42
CA TRP A 39 5.52 -3.73 -16.20
C TRP A 39 5.33 -3.43 -17.69
N PRO A 40 6.40 -2.98 -18.39
CA PRO A 40 6.36 -2.81 -19.85
C PRO A 40 5.89 -4.08 -20.56
N GLY A 41 5.08 -3.93 -21.59
CA GLY A 41 4.51 -5.04 -22.34
C GLY A 41 3.20 -5.58 -21.79
N THR A 42 2.69 -5.04 -20.70
CA THR A 42 1.39 -5.44 -20.15
C THR A 42 0.28 -4.50 -20.62
N PRO A 43 -0.99 -4.98 -20.66
CA PRO A 43 -2.13 -4.11 -20.97
C PRO A 43 -2.25 -2.91 -20.06
N MET A 44 -1.96 -3.04 -18.76
CA MET A 44 -2.00 -1.93 -17.80
C MET A 44 -0.94 -0.88 -18.11
N HIS A 45 0.26 -1.30 -18.49
CA HIS A 45 1.30 -0.35 -18.90
C HIS A 45 0.85 0.43 -20.13
N ASN A 46 0.24 -0.25 -21.11
CA ASN A 46 -0.29 0.40 -22.30
C ASN A 46 -1.39 1.40 -21.96
N ALA A 47 -2.30 1.04 -21.04
CA ALA A 47 -3.36 1.94 -20.59
C ALA A 47 -2.80 3.20 -19.95
N ILE A 48 -1.72 3.10 -19.17
CA ILE A 48 -1.03 4.24 -18.58
C ILE A 48 -0.44 5.14 -19.67
N GLN A 49 0.23 4.54 -20.66
CA GLN A 49 0.82 5.29 -21.78
C GLN A 49 -0.23 6.04 -22.59
N MET A 50 -1.42 5.45 -22.74
CA MET A 50 -2.53 6.05 -23.48
C MET A 50 -3.41 6.97 -22.61
N ASN A 51 -3.02 7.19 -21.36
CA ASN A 51 -3.75 8.01 -20.39
C ASN A 51 -5.18 7.50 -20.11
N GLU A 52 -5.40 6.21 -20.26
CA GLU A 52 -6.67 5.54 -19.92
C GLU A 52 -6.73 5.11 -18.45
N TYR A 53 -5.56 5.03 -17.80
CA TYR A 53 -5.41 4.69 -16.39
C TYR A 53 -4.35 5.59 -15.78
N GLN A 54 -4.68 6.23 -14.65
CA GLN A 54 -3.75 7.12 -13.94
C GLN A 54 -3.31 6.47 -12.64
N MET A 55 -2.01 6.22 -12.53
CA MET A 55 -1.41 5.67 -11.31
C MET A 55 -1.46 6.66 -10.16
N LEU A 56 -1.61 6.14 -8.95
CA LEU A 56 -1.41 6.90 -7.74
C LEU A 56 0.08 7.27 -7.57
N SER A 57 0.33 8.47 -7.06
CA SER A 57 1.67 8.84 -6.57
C SER A 57 1.99 8.03 -5.30
N PRO A 58 3.25 7.99 -4.86
CA PRO A 58 3.60 7.32 -3.60
C PRO A 58 2.82 7.85 -2.40
N ASP A 59 2.63 9.16 -2.29
CA ASP A 59 1.83 9.75 -1.20
C ASP A 59 0.35 9.38 -1.32
N GLU A 60 -0.18 9.36 -2.52
CA GLU A 60 -1.57 8.92 -2.76
C GLU A 60 -1.74 7.45 -2.39
N GLN A 61 -0.75 6.60 -2.68
CA GLN A 61 -0.77 5.21 -2.25
C GLN A 61 -0.76 5.09 -0.71
N LEU A 62 0.00 5.93 -0.02
CA LEU A 62 -0.03 5.95 1.45
C LEU A 62 -1.42 6.34 1.99
N ARG A 63 -2.11 7.26 1.33
CA ARG A 63 -3.49 7.61 1.71
C ARG A 63 -4.44 6.45 1.50
N GLU A 64 -4.29 5.71 0.41
CA GLU A 64 -5.06 4.48 0.17
C GLU A 64 -4.76 3.44 1.24
N LEU A 65 -3.49 3.23 1.55
CA LEU A 65 -3.06 2.35 2.64
C LEU A 65 -3.74 2.72 3.95
N LYS A 66 -3.74 4.01 4.28
CA LYS A 66 -4.37 4.50 5.51
C LYS A 66 -5.83 4.12 5.57
N LEU A 67 -6.57 4.34 4.48
CA LEU A 67 -7.99 4.01 4.43
C LEU A 67 -8.21 2.50 4.59
N THR A 68 -7.44 1.69 3.86
CA THR A 68 -7.54 0.22 3.97
C THR A 68 -7.26 -0.25 5.39
N ILE A 69 -6.16 0.22 5.99
CA ILE A 69 -5.76 -0.19 7.35
C ILE A 69 -6.81 0.24 8.39
N ARG A 70 -7.37 1.43 8.25
CA ARG A 70 -8.43 1.91 9.16
C ARG A 70 -9.66 1.00 9.13
N GLU A 71 -10.02 0.53 7.94
CA GLU A 71 -11.19 -0.33 7.73
C GLU A 71 -10.92 -1.81 8.06
N LEU A 72 -9.65 -2.20 8.22
CA LEU A 72 -9.31 -3.59 8.56
C LEU A 72 -9.73 -3.93 10.00
N ASP A 73 -10.46 -5.02 10.13
CA ASP A 73 -10.83 -5.63 11.41
C ASP A 73 -10.41 -7.09 11.36
N VAL A 74 -9.12 -7.33 11.54
CA VAL A 74 -8.49 -8.64 11.39
C VAL A 74 -7.55 -8.93 12.55
N THR A 75 -7.20 -10.22 12.70
CA THR A 75 -6.18 -10.67 13.65
C THR A 75 -4.88 -11.10 12.94
N ALA A 76 -4.72 -10.72 11.68
CA ALA A 76 -3.61 -11.10 10.83
C ALA A 76 -2.32 -10.38 11.18
N HIS A 77 -1.20 -10.95 10.74
CA HIS A 77 0.05 -10.22 10.55
C HIS A 77 -0.05 -9.44 9.24
N VAL A 78 0.10 -8.12 9.31
CA VAL A 78 0.11 -7.26 8.13
C VAL A 78 1.55 -6.91 7.80
N CYS A 79 2.00 -7.31 6.60
CA CYS A 79 3.41 -7.35 6.25
C CYS A 79 3.72 -6.44 5.06
N PHE A 80 4.88 -5.79 5.12
CA PHE A 80 5.38 -4.87 4.10
C PHE A 80 6.77 -5.29 3.62
N ASP A 81 7.03 -6.59 3.58
CA ASP A 81 8.34 -7.14 3.23
C ASP A 81 8.64 -7.13 1.71
N HIS A 82 7.62 -6.93 0.88
CA HIS A 82 7.83 -6.82 -0.57
C HIS A 82 8.60 -5.54 -0.90
N ALA A 83 9.52 -5.64 -1.88
CA ALA A 83 10.36 -4.53 -2.31
C ALA A 83 9.59 -3.29 -2.77
N GLY A 84 8.34 -3.45 -3.22
CA GLY A 84 7.46 -2.32 -3.59
C GLY A 84 7.07 -1.40 -2.44
N ASN A 85 7.28 -1.81 -1.19
CA ASN A 85 6.94 -1.02 0.00
C ASN A 85 8.12 -0.11 0.39
N TYR A 86 8.49 0.83 -0.50
CA TYR A 86 9.68 1.67 -0.34
C TYR A 86 9.44 3.04 0.26
N TRP A 87 8.31 3.26 0.88
CA TRP A 87 8.06 4.55 1.52
C TRP A 87 9.13 4.84 2.57
N LYS A 88 9.52 6.10 2.65
CA LYS A 88 10.58 6.57 3.53
C LYS A 88 10.00 7.49 4.60
N ASN A 89 10.65 7.48 5.77
CA ASN A 89 10.39 8.49 6.79
C ASN A 89 11.21 9.74 6.52
N ARG A 90 11.07 10.76 7.38
CA ARG A 90 11.78 12.04 7.23
C ARG A 90 13.31 11.92 7.30
N HIS A 91 13.82 10.81 7.83
CA HIS A 91 15.26 10.55 7.92
C HIS A 91 15.78 9.72 6.73
N GLY A 92 14.94 9.44 5.75
CA GLY A 92 15.31 8.64 4.59
C GLY A 92 15.41 7.15 4.83
N ALA A 93 14.96 6.67 5.99
CA ALA A 93 14.89 5.24 6.30
C ALA A 93 13.55 4.66 5.86
N LEU A 94 13.49 3.33 5.72
CA LEU A 94 12.25 2.64 5.39
C LEU A 94 11.17 2.95 6.43
N LEU A 95 9.98 3.27 5.95
CA LEU A 95 8.85 3.64 6.79
C LEU A 95 8.34 2.45 7.61
N PHE A 96 8.17 1.31 6.95
CA PHE A 96 7.68 0.08 7.59
C PHE A 96 8.80 -0.92 7.76
N THR A 97 8.70 -1.75 8.81
CA THR A 97 9.59 -2.90 8.91
C THR A 97 9.38 -3.83 7.72
N HIS A 98 10.47 -4.38 7.19
CA HIS A 98 10.44 -5.41 6.16
C HIS A 98 10.62 -6.81 6.73
N SER A 99 10.40 -6.98 8.04
CA SER A 99 10.40 -8.30 8.65
C SER A 99 9.27 -9.16 8.06
N TYR A 100 9.52 -10.45 8.00
CA TYR A 100 8.54 -11.41 7.45
C TYR A 100 7.26 -11.47 8.28
N GLU A 101 7.36 -11.22 9.59
CA GLU A 101 6.23 -11.23 10.51
C GLU A 101 5.38 -9.95 10.46
N GLY A 102 5.95 -8.84 10.02
CA GLY A 102 5.25 -7.57 9.88
C GLY A 102 4.70 -7.01 11.18
N TYR A 103 3.46 -6.59 11.16
CA TYR A 103 2.75 -6.00 12.30
C TYR A 103 1.55 -6.85 12.67
N LYS A 104 1.46 -7.25 13.93
CA LYS A 104 0.33 -8.06 14.42
C LYS A 104 -0.89 -7.18 14.71
N PHE A 105 -2.00 -7.47 14.04
CA PHE A 105 -3.27 -6.79 14.29
C PHE A 105 -4.13 -7.58 15.29
N PRO A 106 -4.97 -6.93 16.06
CA PRO A 106 -5.18 -5.47 16.11
C PRO A 106 -4.16 -4.70 16.95
N GLN A 107 -3.26 -5.38 17.66
CA GLN A 107 -2.37 -4.77 18.66
C GLN A 107 -1.49 -3.67 18.07
N GLU A 108 -0.96 -3.85 16.86
CA GLU A 108 -0.06 -2.90 16.21
C GLU A 108 -0.73 -2.09 15.10
N LYS A 109 -2.06 -2.13 15.00
CA LYS A 109 -2.79 -1.37 13.99
C LYS A 109 -2.52 0.13 14.10
N GLN A 110 -2.57 0.67 15.31
CA GLN A 110 -2.32 2.10 15.53
C GLN A 110 -0.88 2.47 15.19
N THR A 111 0.07 1.60 15.49
CA THR A 111 1.48 1.79 15.10
C THR A 111 1.60 1.98 13.59
N VAL A 112 0.92 1.15 12.80
CA VAL A 112 0.95 1.26 11.34
C VAL A 112 0.31 2.58 10.88
N LEU A 113 -0.82 2.98 11.45
CA LEU A 113 -1.48 4.24 11.13
C LEU A 113 -0.58 5.44 11.43
N ASP A 114 0.12 5.42 12.56
CA ASP A 114 1.05 6.48 12.95
C ASP A 114 2.23 6.57 11.99
N LEU A 115 2.77 5.41 11.56
CA LEU A 115 3.84 5.37 10.57
C LEU A 115 3.38 5.95 9.22
N ILE A 116 2.17 5.65 8.79
CA ILE A 116 1.62 6.22 7.55
C ILE A 116 1.56 7.74 7.65
N ASP A 117 1.07 8.27 8.77
CA ASP A 117 1.00 9.71 8.97
C ASP A 117 2.39 10.35 8.95
N GLU A 118 3.39 9.69 9.53
CA GLU A 118 4.78 10.13 9.46
C GLU A 118 5.29 10.14 8.02
N GLY A 119 5.00 9.10 7.25
CA GLY A 119 5.39 9.02 5.84
C GLY A 119 4.75 10.11 4.98
N LEU A 120 3.49 10.44 5.25
CA LEU A 120 2.79 11.53 4.55
C LEU A 120 3.40 12.89 4.87
N LYS A 121 3.82 13.12 6.11
CA LYS A 121 4.49 14.36 6.51
C LYS A 121 5.88 14.49 5.87
N ALA A 122 6.57 13.37 5.70
CA ALA A 122 7.91 13.36 5.10
C ALA A 122 7.87 13.69 3.60
N GLY A 123 6.80 13.30 2.89
CA GLY A 123 6.68 13.41 1.45
C GLY A 123 7.52 12.35 0.73
N ASN A 124 6.90 11.59 -0.15
CA ASN A 124 7.58 10.52 -0.86
C ASN A 124 7.66 10.82 -2.36
N GLN A 125 8.85 10.63 -2.92
CA GLN A 125 9.13 10.94 -4.31
C GLN A 125 8.82 9.75 -5.22
N LYS A 126 8.16 10.02 -6.32
CA LYS A 126 7.76 9.01 -7.30
C LYS A 126 8.94 8.20 -7.83
N SER A 127 10.07 8.86 -8.08
CA SER A 127 11.23 8.22 -8.67
C SER A 127 11.83 7.10 -7.82
N THR A 128 11.61 7.14 -6.51
CA THR A 128 12.12 6.12 -5.59
C THR A 128 11.45 4.76 -5.84
N PHE A 129 10.20 4.77 -6.28
CA PHE A 129 9.43 3.55 -6.53
C PHE A 129 9.70 2.94 -7.89
N MET A 130 10.01 3.76 -8.87
CA MET A 130 10.06 3.34 -10.27
C MET A 130 11.33 2.58 -10.64
N ARG A 131 12.24 2.41 -9.71
CA ARG A 131 13.52 1.74 -9.94
C ARG A 131 13.54 0.27 -9.52
N LEU A 132 12.39 -0.23 -9.16
CA LEU A 132 12.21 -1.66 -8.83
C LEU A 132 11.89 -2.47 -10.07
#